data_9059df1ac54f7b1a07750e256183fd0e
#
_entry.id   9059df1ac54f7b1a07750e256183fd0e
#
_cell.length_a   1.000
_cell.length_b   1.000
_cell.length_c   1.000
_cell.angle_alpha   90.00
_cell.angle_beta   90.00
_cell.angle_gamma   90.00
#
_symmetry.space_group_name_H-M   'P 1'
#
loop_
_entity.id
_entity.type
_entity.pdbx_description
1 polymer ?
#
loop_
_entity_poly.entity_id
_entity_poly.type
_entity_poly.pdbx_seq_one_letter_code
_entity_poly.pdbx_strand_id
1 'polypeptide(L)'
;MLLMNGDRIVARTVKKDGVVVGLRREPKLTYIDTPILLFGFDAKEVTMKQFYAWVETRCCPHERMDIDEVLASFDMKKYNALEIVKRTGGVLPGVDNFWIDFGND
;
A
#
# COMPACT_ATOMS: atom_id res chain seq x y z
N MET A 1 -1.08 6.23 8.82
CA MET A 1 -1.29 5.21 7.77
C MET A 1 -0.96 3.83 8.33
N LEU A 2 -1.81 2.86 8.10
CA LEU A 2 -1.61 1.49 8.54
C LEU A 2 -1.65 0.54 7.35
N LEU A 3 -0.77 -0.45 7.33
CA LEU A 3 -0.89 -1.58 6.40
C LEU A 3 -1.68 -2.68 7.10
N MET A 4 -2.73 -3.18 6.44
CA MET A 4 -3.68 -4.13 7.02
C MET A 4 -3.68 -5.45 6.27
N ASN A 5 -3.99 -6.52 6.99
CA ASN A 5 -4.35 -7.83 6.42
C ASN A 5 -5.71 -8.19 7.00
N GLY A 6 -6.77 -8.02 6.19
CA GLY A 6 -8.13 -8.10 6.70
C GLY A 6 -8.35 -7.04 7.78
N ASP A 7 -8.70 -7.46 8.99
CA ASP A 7 -8.90 -6.57 10.14
C ASP A 7 -7.68 -6.48 11.07
N ARG A 8 -6.55 -7.10 10.67
CA ARG A 8 -5.33 -7.14 11.48
C ARG A 8 -4.33 -6.09 10.98
N ILE A 9 -3.74 -5.35 11.92
CA ILE A 9 -2.66 -4.41 11.60
C ILE A 9 -1.37 -5.19 11.33
N VAL A 10 -0.76 -4.97 10.17
CA VAL A 10 0.47 -5.63 9.74
C VAL A 10 1.69 -4.74 9.99
N ALA A 11 1.56 -3.46 9.69
CA ALA A 11 2.66 -2.51 9.81
C ALA A 11 2.15 -1.10 10.10
N ARG A 12 2.99 -0.32 10.77
CA ARG A 12 2.70 1.07 11.14
C ARG A 12 3.77 1.98 10.57
N THR A 13 3.39 3.23 10.33
CA THR A 13 4.36 4.23 9.87
C THR A 13 5.42 4.52 10.92
N VAL A 14 6.64 4.74 10.44
CA VAL A 14 7.76 5.22 11.25
C VAL A 14 8.02 6.67 10.89
N LYS A 15 8.07 7.54 11.90
CA LYS A 15 8.32 8.96 11.72
C LYS A 15 9.66 9.34 12.34
N LYS A 16 10.40 10.22 11.65
CA LYS A 16 11.59 10.89 12.19
C LYS A 16 11.43 12.38 11.98
N ASP A 17 11.54 13.15 13.05
CA ASP A 17 11.37 14.60 13.03
C ASP A 17 10.06 15.05 12.37
N GLY A 18 8.97 14.28 12.63
CA GLY A 18 7.66 14.57 12.07
C GLY A 18 7.43 14.10 10.64
N VAL A 19 8.45 13.50 10.00
CA VAL A 19 8.37 13.03 8.62
C VAL A 19 8.25 11.51 8.58
N VAL A 20 7.31 11.00 7.78
CA VAL A 20 7.17 9.56 7.58
C VAL A 20 8.33 9.06 6.73
N VAL A 21 9.12 8.15 7.26
CA VAL A 21 10.31 7.62 6.59
C VAL A 21 10.16 6.16 6.16
N GLY A 22 9.16 5.47 6.65
CA GLY A 22 8.93 4.07 6.29
C GLY A 22 7.80 3.43 7.05
N LEU A 23 7.73 2.11 6.97
CA LEU A 23 6.78 1.28 7.69
C LEU A 23 7.53 0.22 8.47
N ARG A 24 7.09 -0.04 9.70
CA ARG A 24 7.63 -1.09 10.55
C ARG A 24 6.61 -2.19 10.72
N ARG A 25 7.02 -3.43 10.46
CA ARG A 25 6.20 -4.62 10.67
C ARG A 25 5.91 -4.81 12.16
N GLU A 26 4.69 -5.22 12.50
CA GLU A 26 4.34 -5.57 13.88
C GLU A 26 5.25 -6.71 14.36
N PRO A 27 5.86 -6.60 15.58
CA PRO A 27 6.91 -7.53 16.01
C PRO A 27 6.48 -9.00 16.11
N LYS A 28 5.20 -9.25 16.33
CA LYS A 28 4.68 -10.62 16.50
C LYS A 28 4.36 -11.31 15.17
N LEU A 29 4.42 -10.59 14.05
CA LEU A 29 4.06 -11.15 12.76
C LEU A 29 5.28 -11.73 12.06
N THR A 30 5.03 -12.73 11.20
CA THR A 30 6.04 -13.37 10.38
C THR A 30 5.78 -13.06 8.91
N TYR A 31 6.63 -13.60 8.03
CA TYR A 31 6.45 -13.43 6.58
C TYR A 31 5.10 -13.98 6.07
N ILE A 32 4.47 -14.92 6.80
CA ILE A 32 3.17 -15.48 6.42
C ILE A 32 2.06 -14.42 6.50
N ASP A 33 2.16 -13.51 7.47
CA ASP A 33 1.14 -12.49 7.72
C ASP A 33 1.41 -11.18 7.00
N THR A 34 2.53 -11.06 6.29
CA THR A 34 2.99 -9.81 5.67
C THR A 34 3.15 -9.96 4.17
N PRO A 35 3.04 -8.86 3.39
CA PRO A 35 3.30 -8.92 1.96
C PRO A 35 4.78 -9.24 1.71
N ILE A 36 5.05 -10.42 1.17
CA ILE A 36 6.42 -10.88 0.94
C ILE A 36 7.16 -10.03 -0.10
N LEU A 37 6.42 -9.47 -1.05
CA LEU A 37 7.01 -8.58 -2.06
C LEU A 37 7.45 -7.24 -1.47
N LEU A 38 6.95 -6.90 -0.29
CA LEU A 38 7.34 -5.68 0.40
C LEU A 38 8.40 -5.93 1.48
N PHE A 39 8.11 -6.85 2.41
CA PHE A 39 8.99 -7.12 3.55
C PHE A 39 9.96 -8.27 3.36
N GLY A 40 9.75 -9.14 2.35
CA GLY A 40 10.52 -10.36 2.23
C GLY A 40 10.27 -11.28 3.41
N PHE A 41 11.26 -12.10 3.75
CA PHE A 41 11.14 -13.05 4.87
C PHE A 41 11.53 -12.42 6.21
N ASP A 42 12.53 -11.55 6.23
CA ASP A 42 13.18 -11.11 7.46
C ASP A 42 13.12 -9.62 7.74
N ALA A 43 12.80 -8.79 6.76
CA ALA A 43 12.80 -7.35 6.96
C ALA A 43 11.75 -6.93 7.99
N LYS A 44 12.17 -6.12 8.95
CA LYS A 44 11.30 -5.57 9.99
C LYS A 44 10.80 -4.19 9.63
N GLU A 45 11.52 -3.49 8.77
CA GLU A 45 11.22 -2.14 8.32
C GLU A 45 11.47 -2.02 6.83
N VAL A 46 10.66 -1.20 6.17
CA VAL A 46 10.85 -0.83 4.76
C VAL A 46 10.82 0.69 4.63
N THR A 47 11.53 1.19 3.62
CA THR A 47 11.53 2.64 3.33
C THR A 47 10.25 3.04 2.60
N MET A 48 9.97 4.35 2.57
CA MET A 48 8.84 4.84 1.78
C MET A 48 9.03 4.56 0.29
N LYS A 49 10.27 4.57 -0.19
CA LYS A 49 10.56 4.21 -1.60
C LYS A 49 10.14 2.77 -1.90
N GLN A 50 10.47 1.83 -1.02
CA GLN A 50 10.07 0.43 -1.16
C GLN A 50 8.55 0.29 -1.06
N PHE A 51 7.93 1.01 -0.14
CA PHE A 51 6.48 0.99 0.02
C PHE A 51 5.77 1.50 -1.23
N TYR A 52 6.20 2.63 -1.79
CA TYR A 52 5.58 3.19 -3.00
C TYR A 52 5.76 2.26 -4.20
N ALA A 53 6.89 1.59 -4.33
CA ALA A 53 7.08 0.59 -5.37
C ALA A 53 6.09 -0.57 -5.24
N TRP A 54 5.84 -1.02 -4.02
CA TRP A 54 4.84 -2.05 -3.75
C TRP A 54 3.42 -1.54 -4.03
N VAL A 55 3.10 -0.30 -3.65
CA VAL A 55 1.81 0.34 -3.92
C VAL A 55 1.50 0.33 -5.42
N GLU A 56 2.49 0.60 -6.26
CA GLU A 56 2.30 0.60 -7.71
C GLU A 56 1.86 -0.77 -8.23
N THR A 57 2.27 -1.86 -7.59
CA THR A 57 1.83 -3.21 -7.98
C THR A 57 0.36 -3.47 -7.67
N ARG A 58 -0.25 -2.62 -6.85
CA ARG A 58 -1.65 -2.74 -6.43
C ARG A 58 -2.57 -1.74 -7.12
N CYS A 59 -2.05 -1.04 -8.10
CA CYS A 59 -2.79 -0.08 -8.90
C CYS A 59 -3.00 -0.62 -10.31
N CYS A 60 -4.06 -0.15 -10.98
CA CYS A 60 -4.25 -0.45 -12.38
C CYS A 60 -3.09 0.12 -13.21
N PRO A 61 -2.63 -0.60 -14.25
CA PRO A 61 -1.55 -0.09 -15.11
C PRO A 61 -1.94 1.19 -15.83
N HIS A 62 -0.97 2.10 -16.01
CA HIS A 62 -1.18 3.31 -16.79
C HIS A 62 -1.52 3.00 -18.24
N GLU A 63 -1.00 1.91 -18.77
CA GLU A 63 -1.20 1.47 -20.15
C GLU A 63 -2.55 0.77 -20.38
N ARG A 64 -3.37 0.66 -19.36
CA ARG A 64 -4.69 0.05 -19.46
C ARG A 64 -5.54 0.82 -20.48
N MET A 65 -6.24 0.10 -21.36
CA MET A 65 -7.00 0.71 -22.46
C MET A 65 -8.11 1.65 -22.00
N ASP A 66 -8.71 1.37 -20.85
CA ASP A 66 -9.80 2.17 -20.28
C ASP A 66 -9.32 3.13 -19.18
N ILE A 67 -8.03 3.48 -19.18
CA ILE A 67 -7.46 4.30 -18.10
C ILE A 67 -8.15 5.66 -17.97
N ASP A 68 -8.55 6.28 -19.07
CA ASP A 68 -9.25 7.56 -19.03
C ASP A 68 -10.60 7.45 -18.33
N GLU A 69 -11.32 6.35 -18.55
CA GLU A 69 -12.59 6.09 -17.87
C GLU A 69 -12.38 5.81 -16.38
N VAL A 70 -11.32 5.08 -16.04
CA VAL A 70 -10.95 4.81 -14.65
C VAL A 70 -10.62 6.11 -13.93
N LEU A 71 -9.81 6.97 -14.55
CA LEU A 71 -9.46 8.27 -13.96
C LEU A 71 -10.68 9.16 -13.79
N ALA A 72 -11.57 9.18 -14.78
CA ALA A 72 -12.81 9.97 -14.70
C ALA A 72 -13.70 9.48 -13.56
N SER A 73 -13.78 8.17 -13.32
CA SER A 73 -14.57 7.60 -12.22
C SER A 73 -14.06 8.04 -10.85
N PHE A 74 -12.78 8.40 -10.74
CA PHE A 74 -12.16 8.93 -9.52
C PHE A 74 -12.05 10.46 -9.52
N ASP A 75 -12.60 11.11 -10.52
CA ASP A 75 -12.51 12.56 -10.69
C ASP A 75 -11.05 13.05 -10.79
N MET A 76 -10.24 12.29 -11.52
CA MET A 76 -8.82 12.56 -11.73
C MET A 76 -8.54 12.92 -13.18
N LYS A 77 -7.65 13.88 -13.39
CA LYS A 77 -7.23 14.32 -14.73
C LYS A 77 -5.96 13.65 -15.22
N LYS A 78 -5.12 13.20 -14.30
CA LYS A 78 -3.83 12.56 -14.60
C LYS A 78 -3.67 11.27 -13.80
N TYR A 79 -2.95 10.32 -14.40
CA TYR A 79 -2.60 9.09 -13.72
C TYR A 79 -1.64 9.38 -12.56
N ASN A 80 -1.99 8.85 -11.38
CA ASN A 80 -1.14 8.87 -10.21
C ASN A 80 -1.49 7.63 -9.38
N ALA A 81 -0.56 6.66 -9.34
CA ALA A 81 -0.79 5.37 -8.70
C ALA A 81 -1.17 5.53 -7.22
N LEU A 82 -0.44 6.38 -6.49
CA LEU A 82 -0.70 6.59 -5.06
C LEU A 82 -2.09 7.17 -4.82
N GLU A 83 -2.52 8.15 -5.63
CA GLU A 83 -3.84 8.75 -5.50
C GLU A 83 -4.96 7.74 -5.82
N ILE A 84 -4.76 6.88 -6.81
CA ILE A 84 -5.72 5.81 -7.12
C ILE A 84 -5.79 4.84 -5.93
N VAL A 85 -4.66 4.41 -5.39
CA VAL A 85 -4.61 3.50 -4.25
C VAL A 85 -5.24 4.12 -3.01
N LYS A 86 -5.10 5.43 -2.79
CA LYS A 86 -5.79 6.11 -1.69
C LYS A 86 -7.32 5.97 -1.79
N ARG A 87 -7.86 5.91 -2.99
CA ARG A 87 -9.31 5.76 -3.21
C ARG A 87 -9.78 4.32 -3.10
N THR A 88 -8.93 3.36 -3.49
CA THR A 88 -9.27 1.93 -3.47
C THR A 88 -8.82 1.23 -2.20
N GLY A 89 -7.94 1.84 -1.41
CA GLY A 89 -7.29 1.19 -0.26
C GLY A 89 -6.23 0.18 -0.66
N GLY A 90 -5.91 0.05 -1.95
CA GLY A 90 -4.96 -0.94 -2.45
C GLY A 90 -5.47 -2.36 -2.41
N VAL A 91 -6.79 -2.55 -2.35
CA VAL A 91 -7.41 -3.88 -2.29
C VAL A 91 -7.29 -4.59 -3.64
N LEU A 92 -6.90 -5.86 -3.63
CA LEU A 92 -6.89 -6.75 -4.79
C LEU A 92 -7.79 -7.95 -4.50
N PRO A 93 -9.11 -7.83 -4.75
CA PRO A 93 -10.06 -8.90 -4.45
C PRO A 93 -9.70 -10.22 -5.14
N GLY A 94 -9.73 -11.32 -4.38
CA GLY A 94 -9.39 -12.64 -4.90
C GLY A 94 -7.90 -12.93 -5.00
N VAL A 95 -7.03 -11.96 -4.69
CA VAL A 95 -5.57 -12.13 -4.72
C VAL A 95 -5.03 -12.27 -3.30
N ASP A 96 -5.34 -11.29 -2.44
CA ASP A 96 -4.95 -11.31 -1.04
C ASP A 96 -5.91 -10.43 -0.22
N ASN A 97 -5.64 -10.28 1.07
CA ASN A 97 -6.44 -9.49 2.00
C ASN A 97 -5.72 -8.22 2.46
N PHE A 98 -4.61 -7.86 1.82
CA PHE A 98 -3.86 -6.66 2.19
C PHE A 98 -4.58 -5.40 1.69
N TRP A 99 -4.57 -4.37 2.53
CA TRP A 99 -5.07 -3.05 2.16
C TRP A 99 -4.41 -2.00 3.03
N ILE A 100 -4.59 -0.75 2.66
CA ILE A 100 -3.94 0.37 3.34
C ILE A 100 -5.02 1.28 3.92
N ASP A 101 -4.94 1.52 5.22
CA ASP A 101 -5.78 2.49 5.90
C ASP A 101 -5.04 3.83 5.96
N PHE A 102 -5.37 4.73 5.06
CA PHE A 102 -4.72 6.04 4.96
C PHE A 102 -5.21 7.03 6.00
N GLY A 103 -6.37 6.83 6.57
CA GLY A 103 -6.97 7.74 7.53
C GLY A 103 -6.58 7.48 8.98
N ASN A 104 -5.77 6.46 9.22
CA ASN A 104 -5.44 6.03 10.57
C ASN A 104 -3.93 5.90 10.74
N ASP A 105 -3.40 6.54 11.74
CA ASP A 105 -1.97 6.48 12.09
C ASP A 105 -1.74 5.69 13.37
#